data_6e7b1c2792ad9c413c6924c7e1cd9468
#
_entry.id   6e7b1c2792ad9c413c6924c7e1cd9468
#
_cell.length_a   1.000
_cell.length_b   1.000
_cell.length_c   1.000
_cell.angle_alpha   90.00
_cell.angle_beta   90.00
_cell.angle_gamma   90.00
#
_symmetry.space_group_name_H-M   'P 1'
#
loop_
_entity.id
_entity.type
_entity.pdbx_description
1 polymer ?
#
loop_
_entity_poly.entity_id
_entity_poly.type
_entity_poly.pdbx_seq_one_letter_code
_entity_poly.pdbx_strand_id
1 'polypeptide(L)'
;MEQNHNMLRGISENGGIVFYGVDSTEIVREMERLHQTSAVTTAALGRLLTAASMMGIMLKSTQDSVTLQIKGGGPAGRLLAVSDGTGNVKGYVENPVVELPPRADGHLNVGASVGKDGTLDVIRDLGMREPYIGQVPLTSGEIAEDVTTYFAISEQIPTVCALGVLVDKDLSVRCAGGFIVQLLPGATEDEINHLEKNIKAMPSVTTMLEEGKTVRDMLELALEGFQPDILDSYHVTYRCDCSEERVENMIRSLGKKEVEKLRDEDPIAEVNCQFCNKNYKVDLNELLKKWPASDEKQGLEKT
;
A
#
# COMPACT_ATOMS: atom_id res chain seq x y z
N MET A 1 20.41 -13.20 -16.83
CA MET A 1 19.14 -12.45 -16.87
C MET A 1 19.22 -11.44 -15.74
N GLU A 2 19.41 -10.16 -16.04
CA GLU A 2 19.31 -9.11 -15.04
C GLU A 2 17.90 -9.18 -14.48
N GLN A 3 17.79 -9.44 -13.18
CA GLN A 3 16.51 -9.34 -12.48
C GLN A 3 16.11 -7.86 -12.56
N ASN A 4 14.97 -7.58 -13.15
CA ASN A 4 14.47 -6.22 -13.32
C ASN A 4 14.02 -5.72 -11.94
N HIS A 5 14.98 -5.25 -11.13
CA HIS A 5 14.70 -4.70 -9.82
C HIS A 5 14.05 -3.33 -9.99
N ASN A 6 12.88 -3.18 -9.43
CA ASN A 6 12.10 -1.94 -9.51
C ASN A 6 12.01 -1.18 -8.18
N MET A 7 12.65 -1.69 -7.11
CA MET A 7 12.77 -1.02 -5.83
C MET A 7 14.21 -1.01 -5.34
N LEU A 8 14.63 0.13 -4.79
CA LEU A 8 15.96 0.34 -4.21
C LEU A 8 15.82 0.80 -2.76
N ARG A 9 16.76 0.33 -1.93
CA ARG A 9 16.96 0.79 -0.56
C ARG A 9 18.43 1.18 -0.39
N GLY A 10 18.67 2.25 0.33
CA GLY A 10 20.05 2.69 0.56
C GLY A 10 20.18 3.62 1.75
N ILE A 11 21.39 4.10 1.93
CA ILE A 11 21.80 5.00 3.01
C ILE A 11 22.79 6.04 2.46
N SER A 12 22.82 7.24 3.03
CA SER A 12 23.87 8.21 2.74
C SER A 12 25.23 7.75 3.30
N GLU A 13 26.34 8.16 2.68
CA GLU A 13 27.70 7.76 3.11
C GLU A 13 27.94 8.02 4.61
N ASN A 14 27.44 9.11 5.14
CA ASN A 14 27.57 9.46 6.55
C ASN A 14 26.58 8.73 7.48
N GLY A 15 25.71 7.89 6.93
CA GLY A 15 24.73 7.13 7.69
C GLY A 15 23.57 7.94 8.26
N GLY A 16 23.44 9.23 7.93
CA GLY A 16 22.42 10.13 8.47
C GLY A 16 21.05 10.05 7.76
N ILE A 17 20.99 9.45 6.58
CA ILE A 17 19.79 9.41 5.75
C ILE A 17 19.56 7.99 5.23
N VAL A 18 18.40 7.42 5.46
CA VAL A 18 17.93 6.16 4.83
C VAL A 18 16.90 6.52 3.78
N PHE A 19 16.94 5.82 2.66
CA PHE A 19 16.03 6.07 1.56
C PHE A 19 15.53 4.79 0.89
N TYR A 20 14.33 4.92 0.31
CA TYR A 20 13.63 3.90 -0.43
C TYR A 20 13.04 4.53 -1.68
N GLY A 21 13.13 3.86 -2.82
CA GLY A 21 12.50 4.32 -4.05
C GLY A 21 11.97 3.17 -4.86
N VAL A 22 10.86 3.37 -5.56
CA VAL A 22 10.20 2.32 -6.35
C VAL A 22 9.60 2.88 -7.63
N ASP A 23 9.79 2.15 -8.73
CA ASP A 23 8.92 2.21 -9.91
C ASP A 23 7.79 1.20 -9.69
N SER A 24 6.60 1.70 -9.40
CA SER A 24 5.40 0.90 -9.13
C SER A 24 4.45 0.81 -10.33
N THR A 25 4.92 1.16 -11.53
CA THR A 25 4.07 1.21 -12.74
C THR A 25 3.32 -0.10 -12.96
N GLU A 26 4.00 -1.24 -12.92
CA GLU A 26 3.37 -2.55 -13.13
C GLU A 26 2.41 -2.93 -11.97
N ILE A 27 2.72 -2.51 -10.74
CA ILE A 27 1.83 -2.70 -9.58
C ILE A 27 0.49 -1.98 -9.81
N VAL A 28 0.57 -0.71 -10.25
CA VAL A 28 -0.62 0.12 -10.45
C VAL A 28 -1.40 -0.31 -11.69
N ARG A 29 -0.72 -0.75 -12.76
CA ARG A 29 -1.37 -1.36 -13.93
C ARG A 29 -2.15 -2.61 -13.57
N GLU A 30 -1.56 -3.51 -12.80
CA GLU A 30 -2.26 -4.72 -12.37
C GLU A 30 -3.44 -4.40 -11.43
N MET A 31 -3.29 -3.44 -10.54
CA MET A 31 -4.38 -2.96 -9.68
C MET A 31 -5.53 -2.38 -10.51
N GLU A 32 -5.25 -1.50 -11.49
CA GLU A 32 -6.25 -0.92 -12.38
C GLU A 32 -6.97 -2.01 -13.18
N ARG A 33 -6.22 -2.94 -13.78
CA ARG A 33 -6.76 -4.08 -14.51
C ARG A 33 -7.74 -4.92 -13.68
N LEU A 34 -7.42 -5.15 -12.39
CA LEU A 34 -8.23 -5.95 -11.48
C LEU A 34 -9.50 -5.22 -11.00
N HIS A 35 -9.38 -3.93 -10.72
CA HIS A 35 -10.42 -3.16 -10.04
C HIS A 35 -11.18 -2.22 -10.97
N GLN A 36 -10.71 -2.01 -12.21
CA GLN A 36 -11.34 -1.12 -13.21
C GLN A 36 -11.63 0.27 -12.64
N THR A 37 -10.61 0.86 -12.01
CA THR A 37 -10.71 2.13 -11.31
C THR A 37 -10.77 3.32 -12.27
N SER A 38 -11.50 4.37 -11.92
CA SER A 38 -11.43 5.66 -12.62
C SER A 38 -10.06 6.33 -12.40
N ALA A 39 -9.69 7.30 -13.24
CA ALA A 39 -8.37 7.94 -13.17
C ALA A 39 -8.01 8.45 -11.77
N VAL A 40 -8.95 9.10 -11.06
CA VAL A 40 -8.69 9.68 -9.74
C VAL A 40 -8.51 8.60 -8.66
N THR A 41 -9.28 7.52 -8.71
CA THR A 41 -9.15 6.40 -7.76
C THR A 41 -7.95 5.53 -8.09
N THR A 42 -7.57 5.40 -9.37
CA THR A 42 -6.30 4.78 -9.79
C THR A 42 -5.12 5.55 -9.19
N ALA A 43 -5.14 6.88 -9.27
CA ALA A 43 -4.08 7.70 -8.68
C ALA A 43 -4.06 7.58 -7.15
N ALA A 44 -5.22 7.62 -6.49
CA ALA A 44 -5.32 7.51 -5.03
C ALA A 44 -4.80 6.16 -4.52
N LEU A 45 -5.37 5.05 -5.02
CA LEU A 45 -4.97 3.72 -4.58
C LEU A 45 -3.54 3.37 -5.03
N GLY A 46 -3.14 3.80 -6.23
CA GLY A 46 -1.78 3.60 -6.73
C GLY A 46 -0.71 4.26 -5.86
N ARG A 47 -0.93 5.51 -5.41
CA ARG A 47 -0.04 6.17 -4.44
C ARG A 47 0.01 5.41 -3.11
N LEU A 48 -1.14 4.94 -2.61
CA LEU A 48 -1.19 4.18 -1.35
C LEU A 48 -0.44 2.85 -1.46
N LEU A 49 -0.59 2.13 -2.58
CA LEU A 49 0.15 0.89 -2.87
C LEU A 49 1.66 1.14 -2.96
N THR A 50 2.06 2.24 -3.62
CA THR A 50 3.47 2.64 -3.74
C THR A 50 4.09 2.90 -2.36
N ALA A 51 3.41 3.66 -1.50
CA ALA A 51 3.84 3.90 -0.13
C ALA A 51 3.89 2.61 0.69
N ALA A 52 2.84 1.78 0.63
CA ALA A 52 2.77 0.51 1.35
C ALA A 52 3.90 -0.44 0.95
N SER A 53 4.24 -0.53 -0.34
CA SER A 53 5.34 -1.36 -0.85
C SER A 53 6.69 -0.95 -0.24
N MET A 54 6.99 0.34 -0.22
CA MET A 54 8.22 0.86 0.42
C MET A 54 8.20 0.62 1.93
N MET A 55 7.06 0.83 2.60
CA MET A 55 6.92 0.57 4.05
C MET A 55 7.01 -0.92 4.40
N GLY A 56 6.65 -1.82 3.48
CA GLY A 56 6.88 -3.25 3.63
C GLY A 56 8.36 -3.60 3.73
N ILE A 57 9.20 -3.03 2.87
CA ILE A 57 10.66 -3.23 2.91
C ILE A 57 11.31 -2.66 4.19
N MET A 58 10.64 -1.75 4.90
CA MET A 58 11.11 -1.25 6.20
C MET A 58 10.93 -2.27 7.33
N LEU A 59 10.12 -3.31 7.13
CA LEU A 59 9.90 -4.38 8.12
C LEU A 59 11.14 -5.26 8.27
N LYS A 60 11.30 -5.86 9.45
CA LYS A 60 12.50 -6.66 9.77
C LYS A 60 12.41 -8.10 9.26
N SER A 61 11.21 -8.63 9.17
CA SER A 61 10.97 -10.02 8.76
C SER A 61 10.13 -10.07 7.50
N THR A 62 10.41 -11.02 6.62
CA THR A 62 9.61 -11.30 5.42
C THR A 62 8.20 -11.83 5.74
N GLN A 63 7.98 -12.28 6.99
CA GLN A 63 6.69 -12.76 7.48
C GLN A 63 5.84 -11.64 8.07
N ASP A 64 6.46 -10.49 8.36
CA ASP A 64 5.74 -9.32 8.86
C ASP A 64 4.90 -8.70 7.73
N SER A 65 3.89 -7.93 8.12
CA SER A 65 3.10 -7.16 7.16
C SER A 65 2.75 -5.78 7.68
N VAL A 66 2.53 -4.86 6.75
CA VAL A 66 2.01 -3.53 7.03
C VAL A 66 0.74 -3.29 6.23
N THR A 67 -0.28 -2.79 6.90
CA THR A 67 -1.53 -2.35 6.28
C THR A 67 -1.68 -0.84 6.44
N LEU A 68 -1.89 -0.14 5.33
CA LEU A 68 -2.27 1.26 5.30
C LEU A 68 -3.75 1.34 4.98
N GLN A 69 -4.52 1.96 5.86
CA GLN A 69 -5.95 2.18 5.66
C GLN A 69 -6.25 3.67 5.75
N ILE A 70 -6.94 4.19 4.75
CA ILE A 70 -7.43 5.57 4.74
C ILE A 70 -8.95 5.58 4.75
N LYS A 71 -9.51 6.42 5.62
CA LYS A 71 -10.92 6.74 5.70
C LYS A 71 -11.03 8.26 5.80
N GLY A 72 -11.08 8.92 4.66
CA GLY A 72 -11.06 10.39 4.60
C GLY A 72 -12.43 11.06 4.43
N GLY A 73 -13.51 10.27 4.33
CA GLY A 73 -14.87 10.81 4.14
C GLY A 73 -15.16 11.27 2.72
N GLY A 74 -14.23 11.13 1.77
CA GLY A 74 -14.45 11.44 0.37
C GLY A 74 -15.21 10.35 -0.39
N PRO A 75 -15.59 10.61 -1.66
CA PRO A 75 -16.42 9.69 -2.46
C PRO A 75 -15.73 8.36 -2.81
N ALA A 76 -14.40 8.26 -2.77
CA ALA A 76 -13.69 7.00 -2.95
C ALA A 76 -13.97 5.99 -1.82
N GLY A 77 -14.48 6.46 -0.67
CA GLY A 77 -14.69 5.64 0.50
C GLY A 77 -13.36 5.22 1.13
N ARG A 78 -13.32 3.99 1.63
CA ARG A 78 -12.13 3.43 2.25
C ARG A 78 -11.12 2.96 1.19
N LEU A 79 -9.86 3.35 1.36
CA LEU A 79 -8.73 2.79 0.64
C LEU A 79 -7.92 1.89 1.59
N LEU A 80 -7.48 0.74 1.09
CA LEU A 80 -6.68 -0.19 1.86
C LEU A 80 -5.56 -0.77 0.99
N ALA A 81 -4.34 -0.73 1.51
CA ALA A 81 -3.17 -1.38 0.93
C ALA A 81 -2.46 -2.23 1.97
N VAL A 82 -2.05 -3.43 1.59
CA VAL A 82 -1.31 -4.37 2.45
C VAL A 82 -0.03 -4.75 1.74
N SER A 83 1.10 -4.61 2.43
CA SER A 83 2.41 -5.10 1.95
C SER A 83 2.97 -6.13 2.91
N ASP A 84 3.62 -7.14 2.36
CA ASP A 84 4.46 -8.05 3.13
C ASP A 84 5.88 -7.47 3.32
N GLY A 85 6.71 -8.13 4.15
CA GLY A 85 8.09 -7.73 4.40
C GLY A 85 9.05 -7.94 3.23
N THR A 86 8.54 -8.36 2.06
CA THR A 86 9.29 -8.42 0.79
C THR A 86 8.90 -7.30 -0.16
N GLY A 87 7.97 -6.41 0.25
CA GLY A 87 7.48 -5.27 -0.53
C GLY A 87 6.43 -5.61 -1.57
N ASN A 88 5.99 -6.88 -1.69
CA ASN A 88 4.85 -7.22 -2.52
C ASN A 88 3.56 -6.67 -1.89
N VAL A 89 2.69 -6.13 -2.72
CA VAL A 89 1.57 -5.35 -2.24
C VAL A 89 0.25 -5.76 -2.89
N LYS A 90 -0.84 -5.61 -2.16
CA LYS A 90 -2.22 -5.75 -2.63
C LYS A 90 -3.09 -4.68 -1.99
N GLY A 91 -4.16 -4.30 -2.65
CA GLY A 91 -5.05 -3.28 -2.09
C GLY A 91 -6.36 -3.19 -2.84
N TYR A 92 -7.27 -2.41 -2.30
CA TYR A 92 -8.53 -2.08 -2.94
C TYR A 92 -9.05 -0.71 -2.49
N VAL A 93 -9.98 -0.17 -3.25
CA VAL A 93 -10.76 1.01 -2.91
C VAL A 93 -12.23 0.63 -2.86
N GLU A 94 -12.96 1.17 -1.91
CA GLU A 94 -14.37 0.83 -1.68
C GLU A 94 -15.26 1.21 -2.87
N ASN A 95 -15.05 2.42 -3.41
CA ASN A 95 -15.73 2.92 -4.59
C ASN A 95 -14.70 3.11 -5.72
N PRO A 96 -14.52 2.12 -6.60
CA PRO A 96 -13.48 2.17 -7.64
C PRO A 96 -13.75 3.21 -8.74
N VAL A 97 -15.01 3.55 -8.97
CA VAL A 97 -15.40 4.53 -10.00
C VAL A 97 -15.93 5.79 -9.34
N VAL A 98 -15.12 6.84 -9.38
CA VAL A 98 -15.46 8.19 -8.88
C VAL A 98 -15.13 9.19 -9.98
N GLU A 99 -16.10 10.03 -10.32
CA GLU A 99 -15.93 11.12 -11.27
C GLU A 99 -15.81 12.45 -10.55
N LEU A 100 -14.66 13.08 -10.69
CA LEU A 100 -14.40 14.42 -10.15
C LEU A 100 -13.73 15.27 -11.22
N PRO A 101 -14.08 16.58 -11.30
CA PRO A 101 -13.37 17.48 -12.18
C PRO A 101 -11.89 17.57 -11.76
N PRO A 102 -10.97 17.72 -12.73
CA PRO A 102 -9.58 17.99 -12.41
C PRO A 102 -9.45 19.30 -11.61
N ARG A 103 -8.34 19.43 -10.91
CA ARG A 103 -7.98 20.69 -10.23
C ARG A 103 -7.75 21.80 -11.26
N ALA A 104 -7.71 23.06 -10.80
CA ALA A 104 -7.47 24.22 -11.67
C ALA A 104 -6.10 24.16 -12.39
N ASP A 105 -5.14 23.43 -11.84
CA ASP A 105 -3.82 23.19 -12.43
C ASP A 105 -3.79 21.99 -13.42
N GLY A 106 -4.96 21.38 -13.69
CA GLY A 106 -5.11 20.24 -14.60
C GLY A 106 -4.81 18.87 -14.00
N HIS A 107 -4.37 18.79 -12.73
CA HIS A 107 -4.10 17.53 -12.07
C HIS A 107 -5.37 16.84 -11.56
N LEU A 108 -5.31 15.52 -11.38
CA LEU A 108 -6.37 14.74 -10.75
C LEU A 108 -6.58 15.22 -9.31
N ASN A 109 -7.85 15.37 -8.91
CA ASN A 109 -8.22 15.86 -7.59
C ASN A 109 -8.28 14.71 -6.56
N VAL A 110 -7.11 14.14 -6.27
CA VAL A 110 -6.97 12.96 -5.38
C VAL A 110 -7.46 13.31 -3.99
N GLY A 111 -7.04 14.45 -3.43
CA GLY A 111 -7.47 14.88 -2.11
C GLY A 111 -8.99 15.00 -1.95
N ALA A 112 -9.69 15.50 -2.97
CA ALA A 112 -11.16 15.54 -2.94
C ALA A 112 -11.79 14.14 -3.08
N SER A 113 -11.16 13.23 -3.81
CA SER A 113 -11.63 11.84 -3.94
C SER A 113 -11.52 11.08 -2.62
N VAL A 114 -10.42 11.23 -1.92
CA VAL A 114 -10.12 10.59 -0.64
C VAL A 114 -10.84 11.27 0.53
N GLY A 115 -10.90 12.61 0.50
CA GLY A 115 -11.33 13.42 1.63
C GLY A 115 -10.22 13.59 2.67
N LYS A 116 -10.45 14.47 3.64
CA LYS A 116 -9.49 14.77 4.73
C LYS A 116 -10.11 14.72 6.12
N ASP A 117 -11.41 14.46 6.21
CA ASP A 117 -12.14 14.44 7.48
C ASP A 117 -12.11 13.04 8.09
N GLY A 118 -10.88 12.54 8.35
CA GLY A 118 -10.67 11.19 8.85
C GLY A 118 -9.21 10.87 9.13
N THR A 119 -8.84 9.59 9.00
CA THR A 119 -7.54 9.08 9.45
C THR A 119 -6.81 8.24 8.41
N LEU A 120 -5.48 8.26 8.54
CA LEU A 120 -4.57 7.22 8.05
C LEU A 120 -4.24 6.31 9.23
N ASP A 121 -4.59 5.03 9.11
CA ASP A 121 -4.26 3.98 10.05
C ASP A 121 -3.14 3.12 9.45
N VAL A 122 -2.03 2.98 10.16
CA VAL A 122 -0.91 2.10 9.80
C VAL A 122 -0.85 0.97 10.80
N ILE A 123 -1.13 -0.25 10.34
CA ILE A 123 -1.21 -1.45 11.17
C ILE A 123 -0.03 -2.34 10.79
N ARG A 124 0.85 -2.65 11.75
CA ARG A 124 1.99 -3.57 11.56
C ARG A 124 1.73 -4.87 12.30
N ASP A 125 1.59 -5.95 11.55
CA ASP A 125 1.57 -7.30 12.10
C ASP A 125 3.00 -7.86 12.09
N LEU A 126 3.56 -7.97 13.27
CA LEU A 126 4.94 -8.41 13.51
C LEU A 126 4.97 -9.82 14.14
N GLY A 127 3.90 -10.61 13.95
CA GLY A 127 3.76 -11.93 14.54
C GLY A 127 3.56 -11.92 16.06
N MET A 128 3.25 -10.77 16.66
CA MET A 128 2.91 -10.63 18.08
C MET A 128 1.43 -10.91 18.32
N ARG A 129 1.04 -11.03 19.61
CA ARG A 129 -0.34 -11.29 20.00
C ARG A 129 -1.31 -10.22 19.48
N GLU A 130 -0.89 -8.97 19.44
CA GLU A 130 -1.66 -7.84 18.94
C GLU A 130 -0.80 -7.03 17.96
N PRO A 131 -1.35 -6.56 16.85
CA PRO A 131 -0.62 -5.72 15.91
C PRO A 131 -0.35 -4.34 16.53
N TYR A 132 0.73 -3.70 16.11
CA TYR A 132 0.96 -2.29 16.40
C TYR A 132 0.09 -1.42 15.47
N ILE A 133 -0.62 -0.44 16.04
CA ILE A 133 -1.49 0.46 15.27
C ILE A 133 -1.07 1.90 15.55
N GLY A 134 -0.61 2.58 14.50
CA GLY A 134 -0.41 4.03 14.48
C GLY A 134 -1.54 4.69 13.71
N GLN A 135 -2.17 5.71 14.30
CA GLN A 135 -3.26 6.44 13.67
C GLN A 135 -2.98 7.94 13.71
N VAL A 136 -3.16 8.60 12.57
CA VAL A 136 -3.00 10.06 12.45
C VAL A 136 -4.17 10.66 11.66
N PRO A 137 -4.57 11.90 11.96
CA PRO A 137 -5.52 12.62 11.13
C PRO A 137 -4.94 12.86 9.72
N LEU A 138 -5.79 12.85 8.71
CA LEU A 138 -5.38 13.20 7.36
C LEU A 138 -5.06 14.70 7.28
N THR A 139 -4.02 15.02 6.54
CA THR A 139 -3.60 16.41 6.26
C THR A 139 -4.30 16.94 5.01
N SER A 140 -4.27 16.18 3.91
CA SER A 140 -4.79 16.63 2.62
C SER A 140 -5.56 15.56 1.83
N GLY A 141 -5.37 14.29 2.14
CA GLY A 141 -5.86 13.17 1.32
C GLY A 141 -5.07 12.94 0.03
N GLU A 142 -3.96 13.67 -0.20
CA GLU A 142 -3.06 13.48 -1.35
C GLU A 142 -2.10 12.30 -1.16
N ILE A 143 -2.23 11.56 -0.07
CA ILE A 143 -1.50 10.34 0.33
C ILE A 143 -0.04 10.62 0.74
N ALA A 144 0.76 11.28 -0.09
CA ALA A 144 2.17 11.53 0.22
C ALA A 144 2.36 12.40 1.47
N GLU A 145 1.58 13.47 1.59
CA GLU A 145 1.57 14.34 2.76
C GLU A 145 1.06 13.61 4.01
N ASP A 146 0.05 12.76 3.84
CA ASP A 146 -0.54 12.00 4.95
C ASP A 146 0.45 10.95 5.48
N VAL A 147 1.21 10.28 4.58
CA VAL A 147 2.30 9.37 4.95
C VAL A 147 3.45 10.12 5.64
N THR A 148 3.82 11.31 5.14
CA THR A 148 4.82 12.17 5.79
C THR A 148 4.38 12.53 7.20
N THR A 149 3.12 12.93 7.37
CA THR A 149 2.53 13.26 8.68
C THR A 149 2.54 12.06 9.62
N TYR A 150 2.24 10.85 9.11
CA TYR A 150 2.32 9.62 9.90
C TYR A 150 3.73 9.41 10.48
N PHE A 151 4.77 9.49 9.65
CA PHE A 151 6.14 9.32 10.14
C PHE A 151 6.54 10.42 11.15
N ALA A 152 6.13 11.66 10.92
CA ALA A 152 6.45 12.76 11.81
C ALA A 152 5.75 12.63 13.18
N ILE A 153 4.47 12.28 13.22
CA ILE A 153 3.66 12.27 14.46
C ILE A 153 3.77 10.93 15.18
N SER A 154 3.60 9.81 14.45
CA SER A 154 3.52 8.48 15.06
C SER A 154 4.90 7.85 15.29
N GLU A 155 5.80 7.99 14.33
CA GLU A 155 7.15 7.40 14.40
C GLU A 155 8.21 8.38 14.90
N GLN A 156 7.91 9.69 14.88
CA GLN A 156 8.84 10.77 15.23
C GLN A 156 10.11 10.76 14.37
N ILE A 157 9.97 10.36 13.10
CA ILE A 157 11.04 10.32 12.12
C ILE A 157 10.79 11.39 11.07
N PRO A 158 11.63 12.42 10.96
CA PRO A 158 11.54 13.40 9.88
C PRO A 158 11.66 12.70 8.53
N THR A 159 10.62 12.82 7.71
CA THR A 159 10.48 12.03 6.48
C THR A 159 10.02 12.92 5.33
N VAL A 160 10.59 12.71 4.16
CA VAL A 160 10.06 13.19 2.89
C VAL A 160 9.45 12.02 2.16
N CYS A 161 8.21 12.15 1.74
CA CYS A 161 7.52 11.17 0.89
C CYS A 161 7.06 11.86 -0.39
N ALA A 162 7.47 11.33 -1.54
CA ALA A 162 7.02 11.78 -2.85
C ALA A 162 6.42 10.60 -3.63
N LEU A 163 5.20 10.75 -4.10
CA LEU A 163 4.44 9.72 -4.80
C LEU A 163 3.83 10.31 -6.07
N GLY A 164 3.83 9.54 -7.14
CA GLY A 164 3.23 9.95 -8.40
C GLY A 164 2.56 8.79 -9.12
N VAL A 165 1.39 9.05 -9.71
CA VAL A 165 0.70 8.14 -10.64
C VAL A 165 0.15 9.00 -11.77
N LEU A 166 0.52 8.65 -12.99
CA LEU A 166 0.04 9.30 -14.19
C LEU A 166 -0.87 8.36 -14.96
N VAL A 167 -2.11 8.80 -15.15
CA VAL A 167 -3.14 8.07 -15.88
C VAL A 167 -3.49 8.84 -17.15
N ASP A 168 -3.54 8.15 -18.29
CA ASP A 168 -3.90 8.74 -19.55
C ASP A 168 -5.44 8.89 -19.69
N LYS A 169 -5.88 9.55 -20.76
CA LYS A 169 -7.32 9.79 -21.03
C LYS A 169 -8.11 8.51 -21.32
N ASP A 170 -7.44 7.47 -21.77
CA ASP A 170 -8.01 6.13 -21.96
C ASP A 170 -8.03 5.27 -20.71
N LEU A 171 -7.68 5.86 -19.54
CA LEU A 171 -7.55 5.26 -18.22
C LEU A 171 -6.33 4.34 -18.06
N SER A 172 -5.48 4.19 -19.07
CA SER A 172 -4.25 3.42 -18.94
C SER A 172 -3.24 4.12 -18.02
N VAL A 173 -2.54 3.33 -17.20
CA VAL A 173 -1.47 3.84 -16.32
C VAL A 173 -0.20 4.00 -17.13
N ARG A 174 0.26 5.24 -17.31
CA ARG A 174 1.51 5.55 -18.02
C ARG A 174 2.72 5.24 -17.16
N CYS A 175 2.77 5.82 -15.98
CA CYS A 175 3.82 5.57 -14.99
C CYS A 175 3.31 5.78 -13.57
N ALA A 176 3.95 5.10 -12.62
CA ALA A 176 3.72 5.25 -11.20
C ALA A 176 5.01 4.96 -10.43
N GLY A 177 5.22 5.67 -9.33
CA GLY A 177 6.40 5.45 -8.50
C GLY A 177 6.48 6.46 -7.38
N GLY A 178 7.60 6.40 -6.67
CA GLY A 178 7.85 7.32 -5.57
C GLY A 178 9.10 6.98 -4.79
N PHE A 179 9.36 7.80 -3.78
CA PHE A 179 10.43 7.57 -2.84
C PHE A 179 10.05 8.04 -1.43
N ILE A 180 10.71 7.46 -0.44
CA ILE A 180 10.68 7.88 0.95
C ILE A 180 12.14 8.10 1.37
N VAL A 181 12.42 9.26 1.95
CA VAL A 181 13.71 9.64 2.52
C VAL A 181 13.52 9.98 3.98
N GLN A 182 14.27 9.34 4.86
CA GLN A 182 14.16 9.48 6.31
C GLN A 182 15.48 9.98 6.91
N LEU A 183 15.39 11.01 7.71
CA LEU A 183 16.53 11.53 8.48
C LEU A 183 16.66 10.72 9.78
N LEU A 184 17.83 10.13 9.98
CA LEU A 184 18.14 9.40 11.20
C LEU A 184 18.55 10.34 12.34
N PRO A 185 18.47 9.89 13.62
CA PRO A 185 18.91 10.69 14.74
C PRO A 185 20.35 11.15 14.58
N GLY A 186 20.58 12.46 14.68
CA GLY A 186 21.88 13.08 14.49
C GLY A 186 22.05 13.86 13.17
N ALA A 187 21.06 13.84 12.28
CA ALA A 187 21.04 14.72 11.12
C ALA A 187 21.09 16.20 11.56
N THR A 188 21.93 16.98 10.92
CA THR A 188 22.12 18.39 11.22
C THR A 188 21.09 19.27 10.54
N GLU A 189 20.87 20.50 11.04
CA GLU A 189 20.01 21.49 10.37
C GLU A 189 20.46 21.79 8.93
N ASP A 190 21.76 21.80 8.67
CA ASP A 190 22.30 22.03 7.34
C ASP A 190 21.93 20.89 6.38
N GLU A 191 21.96 19.64 6.83
CA GLU A 191 21.53 18.49 6.04
C GLU A 191 20.03 18.53 5.77
N ILE A 192 19.21 18.90 6.75
CA ILE A 192 17.77 19.07 6.59
C ILE A 192 17.49 20.14 5.53
N ASN A 193 18.09 21.31 5.65
CA ASN A 193 17.91 22.41 4.72
C ASN A 193 18.39 22.07 3.30
N HIS A 194 19.49 21.32 3.19
CA HIS A 194 20.02 20.86 1.91
C HIS A 194 19.04 19.87 1.24
N LEU A 195 18.57 18.88 1.97
CA LEU A 195 17.56 17.92 1.46
C LEU A 195 16.29 18.63 1.00
N GLU A 196 15.76 19.55 1.82
CA GLU A 196 14.59 20.33 1.44
C GLU A 196 14.79 21.14 0.17
N LYS A 197 15.97 21.73 -0.01
CA LYS A 197 16.31 22.48 -1.22
C LYS A 197 16.32 21.58 -2.44
N ASN A 198 16.92 20.39 -2.35
CA ASN A 198 16.93 19.41 -3.43
C ASN A 198 15.50 19.01 -3.82
N ILE A 199 14.70 18.60 -2.84
CA ILE A 199 13.30 18.17 -3.07
C ILE A 199 12.46 19.28 -3.71
N LYS A 200 12.59 20.53 -3.26
CA LYS A 200 11.87 21.68 -3.85
C LYS A 200 12.27 22.00 -5.30
N ALA A 201 13.50 21.63 -5.68
CA ALA A 201 14.02 21.85 -7.04
C ALA A 201 13.70 20.72 -8.01
N MET A 202 13.29 19.54 -7.51
CA MET A 202 13.01 18.36 -8.33
C MET A 202 11.74 18.52 -9.16
N PRO A 203 11.70 17.97 -10.40
CA PRO A 203 10.46 17.73 -11.12
C PRO A 203 9.59 16.73 -10.36
N SER A 204 8.30 16.66 -10.71
CA SER A 204 7.42 15.64 -10.12
C SER A 204 7.91 14.23 -10.45
N VAL A 205 7.58 13.25 -9.58
CA VAL A 205 7.90 11.83 -9.80
C VAL A 205 7.42 11.36 -11.17
N THR A 206 6.20 11.73 -11.56
CA THR A 206 5.62 11.33 -12.85
C THR A 206 6.35 11.97 -14.03
N THR A 207 6.76 13.23 -13.93
CA THR A 207 7.55 13.89 -14.98
C THR A 207 8.88 13.17 -15.19
N MET A 208 9.59 12.84 -14.10
CA MET A 208 10.87 12.14 -14.19
C MET A 208 10.72 10.74 -14.81
N LEU A 209 9.69 9.99 -14.42
CA LEU A 209 9.43 8.66 -14.99
C LEU A 209 9.02 8.74 -16.47
N GLU A 210 8.24 9.74 -16.88
CA GLU A 210 7.90 9.96 -18.28
C GLU A 210 9.12 10.32 -19.15
N GLU A 211 10.07 11.05 -18.59
CA GLU A 211 11.36 11.36 -19.23
C GLU A 211 12.31 10.16 -19.29
N GLY A 212 11.90 9.00 -18.77
CA GLY A 212 12.67 7.76 -18.74
C GLY A 212 13.74 7.70 -17.66
N LYS A 213 13.64 8.55 -16.63
CA LYS A 213 14.53 8.46 -15.46
C LYS A 213 14.19 7.21 -14.66
N THR A 214 15.22 6.56 -14.18
CA THR A 214 15.12 5.39 -13.31
C THR A 214 14.88 5.79 -11.86
N VAL A 215 14.53 4.80 -11.01
CA VAL A 215 14.46 5.00 -9.56
C VAL A 215 15.78 5.52 -9.00
N ARG A 216 16.90 5.03 -9.52
CA ARG A 216 18.25 5.50 -9.14
C ARG A 216 18.42 6.98 -9.45
N ASP A 217 18.10 7.41 -10.65
CA ASP A 217 18.22 8.81 -11.07
C ASP A 217 17.38 9.75 -10.17
N MET A 218 16.17 9.32 -9.80
CA MET A 218 15.32 10.08 -8.89
C MET A 218 15.93 10.21 -7.49
N LEU A 219 16.50 9.12 -6.96
CA LEU A 219 17.13 9.11 -5.65
C LEU A 219 18.44 9.92 -5.66
N GLU A 220 19.25 9.85 -6.72
CA GLU A 220 20.46 10.64 -6.88
C GLU A 220 20.14 12.15 -6.94
N LEU A 221 19.06 12.55 -7.60
CA LEU A 221 18.59 13.94 -7.61
C LEU A 221 18.13 14.40 -6.22
N ALA A 222 17.32 13.57 -5.54
CA ALA A 222 16.82 13.89 -4.20
C ALA A 222 17.97 14.05 -3.19
N LEU A 223 18.99 13.22 -3.34
CA LEU A 223 20.13 13.12 -2.42
C LEU A 223 21.41 13.74 -2.97
N GLU A 224 21.30 14.69 -3.90
CA GLU A 224 22.45 15.40 -4.42
C GLU A 224 23.25 16.03 -3.26
N GLY A 225 24.56 15.74 -3.20
CA GLY A 225 25.46 16.15 -2.13
C GLY A 225 25.56 15.22 -0.92
N PHE A 226 24.72 14.17 -0.84
CA PHE A 226 24.71 13.20 0.27
C PHE A 226 25.42 11.87 -0.03
N GLN A 227 25.88 11.66 -1.25
CA GLN A 227 26.58 10.44 -1.70
C GLN A 227 25.78 9.17 -1.32
N PRO A 228 24.64 8.93 -1.99
CA PRO A 228 23.77 7.80 -1.68
C PRO A 228 24.43 6.47 -2.07
N ASP A 229 24.45 5.50 -1.13
CA ASP A 229 24.88 4.14 -1.35
C ASP A 229 23.67 3.20 -1.37
N ILE A 230 23.55 2.43 -2.44
CA ILE A 230 22.46 1.43 -2.60
C ILE A 230 22.87 0.15 -1.88
N LEU A 231 22.15 -0.17 -0.82
CA LEU A 231 22.40 -1.36 -0.03
C LEU A 231 21.72 -2.60 -0.62
N ASP A 232 20.45 -2.44 -1.06
CA ASP A 232 19.62 -3.54 -1.53
C ASP A 232 18.78 -3.11 -2.74
N SER A 233 18.43 -4.09 -3.56
CA SER A 233 17.49 -3.95 -4.66
C SER A 233 16.49 -5.12 -4.67
N TYR A 234 15.21 -4.82 -4.93
CA TYR A 234 14.13 -5.79 -4.86
C TYR A 234 13.31 -5.78 -6.15
N HIS A 235 12.67 -6.91 -6.42
CA HIS A 235 11.60 -6.99 -7.41
C HIS A 235 10.27 -7.10 -6.66
N VAL A 236 9.48 -6.04 -6.71
CA VAL A 236 8.18 -5.96 -6.03
C VAL A 236 7.03 -5.94 -7.02
N THR A 237 5.93 -6.60 -6.66
CA THR A 237 4.79 -6.79 -7.55
C THR A 237 3.46 -6.62 -6.82
N TYR A 238 2.38 -6.44 -7.57
CA TYR A 238 1.03 -6.64 -7.04
C TYR A 238 0.81 -8.14 -6.85
N ARG A 239 0.60 -8.58 -5.62
CA ARG A 239 0.48 -10.00 -5.29
C ARG A 239 -0.64 -10.27 -4.30
N CYS A 240 -1.67 -10.96 -4.76
CA CYS A 240 -2.70 -11.51 -3.88
C CYS A 240 -2.38 -12.97 -3.54
N ASP A 241 -2.39 -13.30 -2.28
CA ASP A 241 -2.10 -14.61 -1.72
C ASP A 241 -3.37 -15.40 -1.34
N CYS A 242 -4.54 -15.01 -1.88
CA CYS A 242 -5.77 -15.74 -1.66
C CYS A 242 -5.73 -17.13 -2.32
N SER A 243 -6.31 -18.11 -1.65
CA SER A 243 -6.44 -19.48 -2.12
C SER A 243 -7.77 -20.09 -1.67
N GLU A 244 -8.17 -21.17 -2.31
CA GLU A 244 -9.36 -21.92 -1.91
C GLU A 244 -9.28 -22.39 -0.46
N GLU A 245 -8.10 -22.89 -0.04
CA GLU A 245 -7.86 -23.29 1.35
C GLU A 245 -8.03 -22.14 2.35
N ARG A 246 -7.53 -20.94 2.03
CA ARG A 246 -7.73 -19.76 2.89
C ARG A 246 -9.19 -19.34 2.97
N VAL A 247 -9.92 -19.43 1.88
CA VAL A 247 -11.37 -19.14 1.85
C VAL A 247 -12.12 -20.19 2.67
N GLU A 248 -11.83 -21.48 2.51
CA GLU A 248 -12.41 -22.54 3.35
C GLU A 248 -12.13 -22.30 4.84
N ASN A 249 -10.88 -21.97 5.20
CA ASN A 249 -10.50 -21.69 6.58
C ASN A 249 -11.23 -20.46 7.14
N MET A 250 -11.44 -19.42 6.34
CA MET A 250 -12.22 -18.25 6.70
C MET A 250 -13.67 -18.64 6.99
N ILE A 251 -14.31 -19.46 6.13
CA ILE A 251 -15.66 -19.95 6.36
C ILE A 251 -15.72 -20.82 7.62
N ARG A 252 -14.73 -21.68 7.86
CA ARG A 252 -14.64 -22.48 9.09
C ARG A 252 -14.55 -21.63 10.36
N SER A 253 -13.92 -20.46 10.29
CA SER A 253 -13.79 -19.55 11.44
C SER A 253 -15.13 -18.99 11.93
N LEU A 254 -16.19 -19.05 11.13
CA LEU A 254 -17.56 -18.71 11.55
C LEU A 254 -18.13 -19.72 12.56
N GLY A 255 -17.54 -20.91 12.63
CA GLY A 255 -17.99 -22.01 13.47
C GLY A 255 -19.02 -22.93 12.80
N LYS A 256 -19.00 -24.22 13.19
CA LYS A 256 -19.78 -25.29 12.53
C LYS A 256 -21.28 -25.00 12.45
N LYS A 257 -21.86 -24.50 13.55
CA LYS A 257 -23.32 -24.20 13.62
C LYS A 257 -23.73 -23.11 12.61
N GLU A 258 -22.86 -22.08 12.42
CA GLU A 258 -23.17 -21.00 11.48
C GLU A 258 -23.02 -21.48 10.04
N VAL A 259 -21.99 -22.28 9.76
CA VAL A 259 -21.81 -22.91 8.43
C VAL A 259 -22.95 -23.88 8.10
N GLU A 260 -23.49 -24.61 9.08
CA GLU A 260 -24.69 -25.47 8.88
C GLU A 260 -25.94 -24.65 8.49
N LYS A 261 -26.14 -23.48 9.11
CA LYS A 261 -27.25 -22.58 8.73
C LYS A 261 -27.03 -22.00 7.31
N LEU A 262 -25.84 -21.54 7.00
CA LEU A 262 -25.52 -21.05 5.65
C LEU A 262 -25.77 -22.12 4.60
N ARG A 263 -25.37 -23.39 4.86
CA ARG A 263 -25.62 -24.52 3.96
C ARG A 263 -27.13 -24.78 3.76
N ASP A 264 -27.93 -24.63 4.81
CA ASP A 264 -29.38 -24.86 4.72
C ASP A 264 -30.08 -23.75 3.90
N GLU A 265 -29.50 -22.55 3.82
CA GLU A 265 -29.96 -21.46 2.95
C GLU A 265 -29.45 -21.63 1.51
N ASP A 266 -28.14 -21.87 1.33
CA ASP A 266 -27.49 -22.13 0.05
C ASP A 266 -26.31 -23.09 0.27
N PRO A 267 -26.32 -24.30 -0.38
CA PRO A 267 -25.22 -25.25 -0.24
C PRO A 267 -23.89 -24.80 -0.85
N ILE A 268 -23.87 -23.74 -1.67
CA ILE A 268 -22.68 -23.19 -2.32
C ILE A 268 -22.41 -21.78 -1.81
N ALA A 269 -21.37 -21.61 -1.01
CA ALA A 269 -20.94 -20.27 -0.61
C ALA A 269 -20.09 -19.62 -1.71
N GLU A 270 -20.52 -18.45 -2.19
CA GLU A 270 -19.75 -17.64 -3.13
C GLU A 270 -18.98 -16.54 -2.36
N VAL A 271 -17.66 -16.55 -2.50
CA VAL A 271 -16.77 -15.58 -1.83
C VAL A 271 -15.93 -14.85 -2.87
N ASN A 272 -16.06 -13.53 -2.91
CA ASN A 272 -15.22 -12.69 -3.76
C ASN A 272 -14.02 -12.14 -2.97
N CYS A 273 -12.82 -12.27 -3.52
CA CYS A 273 -11.62 -11.67 -2.96
C CYS A 273 -11.56 -10.19 -3.35
N GLN A 274 -11.69 -9.28 -2.39
CA GLN A 274 -11.63 -7.84 -2.63
C GLN A 274 -10.29 -7.35 -3.18
N PHE A 275 -9.18 -8.10 -3.00
CA PHE A 275 -7.87 -7.72 -3.50
C PHE A 275 -7.62 -8.07 -4.97
N CYS A 276 -8.19 -9.16 -5.49
CA CYS A 276 -7.94 -9.60 -6.87
C CYS A 276 -9.20 -9.92 -7.67
N ASN A 277 -10.37 -9.68 -7.11
CA ASN A 277 -11.69 -9.94 -7.71
C ASN A 277 -11.92 -11.40 -8.14
N LYS A 278 -11.09 -12.35 -7.63
CA LYS A 278 -11.31 -13.77 -7.88
C LYS A 278 -12.50 -14.28 -7.07
N ASN A 279 -13.43 -14.95 -7.75
CA ASN A 279 -14.55 -15.62 -7.12
C ASN A 279 -14.21 -17.06 -6.76
N TYR A 280 -14.56 -17.45 -5.55
CA TYR A 280 -14.44 -18.79 -5.01
C TYR A 280 -15.85 -19.35 -4.76
N LYS A 281 -16.07 -20.59 -5.13
CA LYS A 281 -17.30 -21.33 -4.84
C LYS A 281 -16.93 -22.50 -3.94
N VAL A 282 -17.47 -22.50 -2.73
CA VAL A 282 -17.17 -23.51 -1.72
C VAL A 282 -18.43 -24.32 -1.47
N ASP A 283 -18.38 -25.63 -1.70
CA ASP A 283 -19.44 -26.57 -1.34
C ASP A 283 -19.42 -26.77 0.18
N LEU A 284 -20.43 -26.23 0.86
CA LEU A 284 -20.56 -26.28 2.31
C LEU A 284 -20.81 -27.70 2.83
N ASN A 285 -21.40 -28.58 2.00
CA ASN A 285 -21.56 -29.99 2.38
C ASN A 285 -20.22 -30.70 2.43
N GLU A 286 -19.37 -30.48 1.43
CA GLU A 286 -18.02 -31.06 1.41
C GLU A 286 -17.14 -30.45 2.51
N LEU A 287 -17.27 -29.16 2.79
CA LEU A 287 -16.58 -28.48 3.88
C LEU A 287 -16.94 -29.07 5.24
N LEU A 288 -18.23 -29.30 5.49
CA LEU A 288 -18.75 -29.89 6.74
C LEU A 288 -18.36 -31.36 6.92
N LYS A 289 -18.30 -32.17 5.84
CA LYS A 289 -17.76 -33.53 5.89
C LYS A 289 -16.30 -33.61 6.34
N LYS A 290 -15.51 -32.61 5.95
CA LYS A 290 -14.08 -32.46 6.28
C LYS A 290 -13.84 -31.64 7.56
N TRP A 291 -14.86 -31.43 8.40
CA TRP A 291 -14.74 -30.61 9.61
C TRP A 291 -13.81 -31.30 10.62
N PRO A 292 -12.77 -30.61 11.17
CA PRO A 292 -11.88 -31.21 12.15
C PRO A 292 -12.61 -31.52 13.45
N ALA A 293 -12.38 -32.73 13.98
CA ALA A 293 -12.98 -33.16 15.26
C ALA A 293 -12.52 -32.30 16.47
N SER A 294 -11.43 -31.54 16.33
CA SER A 294 -10.89 -30.64 17.35
C SER A 294 -11.70 -29.38 17.56
N ASP A 295 -12.43 -28.91 16.54
CA ASP A 295 -13.13 -27.63 16.56
C ASP A 295 -14.52 -27.71 17.20
N GLU A 296 -14.99 -28.92 17.54
CA GLU A 296 -16.25 -29.12 18.28
C GLU A 296 -16.17 -28.64 19.74
N LYS A 297 -14.94 -28.46 20.30
CA LYS A 297 -14.74 -28.09 21.72
C LYS A 297 -14.63 -26.58 21.99
N GLN A 298 -14.41 -25.74 20.97
CA GLN A 298 -14.25 -24.29 21.19
C GLN A 298 -15.56 -23.50 21.21
N GLY A 299 -16.69 -24.12 20.88
CA GLY A 299 -18.03 -23.50 20.92
C GLY A 299 -18.72 -23.53 22.30
N LEU A 300 -18.13 -24.13 23.32
CA LEU A 300 -18.77 -24.35 24.65
C LEU A 300 -18.23 -23.46 25.77
N GLU A 301 -17.23 -22.60 25.54
CA GLU A 301 -16.65 -21.75 26.58
C GLU A 301 -16.88 -20.24 26.42
N LYS A 302 -17.87 -19.83 25.64
CA LYS A 302 -18.32 -18.41 25.60
C LYS A 302 -19.84 -18.35 25.73
N THR A 303 -20.33 -18.68 26.90
CA THR A 303 -21.65 -18.26 27.43
C THR A 303 -21.43 -17.54 28.75
#